data_475edf09495298f4394cd1445ff3c689
#
_entry.id   475edf09495298f4394cd1445ff3c689
#
_cell.length_a   1.000
_cell.length_b   1.000
_cell.length_c   1.000
_cell.angle_alpha   90.00
_cell.angle_beta   90.00
_cell.angle_gamma   90.00
#
_symmetry.space_group_name_H-M   'P 1'
#
loop_
_entity.id
_entity.type
_entity.pdbx_description
1 polymer ?
#
loop_
_entity_poly.entity_id
_entity_poly.type
_entity_poly.pdbx_seq_one_letter_code
_entity_poly.pdbx_strand_id
1 'polypeptide(L)'
;MMTLAVMVTIVTSAAAMTFNEAREHALFLTDKMTYELGLSSIQANNVYEINLYYIISVAIQGQRLSLCQSRRDADMRFVLSDYQYHIYKKTNYFYRPMNSSRNVWSFHIYQYYTDRNHMYSNRPKPYQDYKGPSDPRKSYSPPARPYAGKEMRKQQRINPHSNQGRK
;
A
#
# COMPACT_ATOMS: atom_id res chain seq x y z
N MET A 1 25.20 4.27 -53.71
CA MET A 1 23.86 3.94 -53.16
C MET A 1 23.96 3.91 -51.65
N MET A 2 23.49 4.95 -50.98
CA MET A 2 23.45 4.99 -49.50
C MET A 2 22.12 4.46 -49.02
N THR A 3 22.13 3.34 -48.33
CA THR A 3 20.94 2.76 -47.68
C THR A 3 20.73 3.43 -46.32
N LEU A 4 19.69 4.23 -46.25
CA LEU A 4 19.23 4.90 -45.01
C LEU A 4 18.55 3.85 -44.11
N ALA A 5 19.25 3.40 -43.08
CA ALA A 5 18.64 2.51 -42.06
C ALA A 5 17.74 3.35 -41.14
N VAL A 6 16.43 3.24 -41.31
CA VAL A 6 15.43 3.83 -40.41
C VAL A 6 15.42 2.99 -39.14
N MET A 7 16.02 3.50 -38.07
CA MET A 7 15.89 2.93 -36.73
C MET A 7 14.49 3.26 -36.20
N VAL A 8 13.58 2.29 -36.25
CA VAL A 8 12.29 2.37 -35.57
C VAL A 8 12.56 2.14 -34.08
N THR A 9 12.64 3.21 -33.32
CA THR A 9 12.64 3.14 -31.86
C THR A 9 11.23 2.78 -31.39
N ILE A 10 11.02 1.52 -31.02
CA ILE A 10 9.78 1.09 -30.34
C ILE A 10 9.84 1.70 -28.93
N VAL A 11 9.12 2.80 -28.73
CA VAL A 11 8.88 3.36 -27.41
C VAL A 11 7.87 2.45 -26.73
N THR A 12 8.33 1.43 -26.00
CA THR A 12 7.49 0.68 -25.07
C THR A 12 7.19 1.63 -23.91
N SER A 13 6.05 2.32 -23.98
CA SER A 13 5.50 3.01 -22.83
C SER A 13 5.18 1.94 -21.76
N ALA A 14 5.90 1.96 -20.64
CA ALA A 14 5.49 1.20 -19.46
C ALA A 14 4.08 1.68 -19.11
N ALA A 15 3.08 0.81 -19.28
CA ALA A 15 1.70 1.15 -18.97
C ALA A 15 1.63 1.49 -17.47
N ALA A 16 1.18 2.70 -17.15
CA ALA A 16 0.97 3.10 -15.77
C ALA A 16 -0.10 2.18 -15.17
N MET A 17 0.12 1.73 -13.93
CA MET A 17 -0.83 0.89 -13.20
C MET A 17 -2.20 1.56 -13.16
N THR A 18 -3.23 0.81 -13.49
CA THR A 18 -4.63 1.28 -13.40
C THR A 18 -5.13 1.19 -11.95
N PHE A 19 -6.20 1.89 -11.66
CA PHE A 19 -6.84 1.81 -10.35
C PHE A 19 -7.40 0.41 -10.03
N ASN A 20 -7.95 -0.27 -11.03
CA ASN A 20 -8.46 -1.62 -10.85
C ASN A 20 -7.32 -2.60 -10.54
N GLU A 21 -6.19 -2.50 -11.22
CA GLU A 21 -5.00 -3.28 -10.87
C GLU A 21 -4.52 -3.00 -9.45
N ALA A 22 -4.48 -1.73 -9.04
CA ALA A 22 -4.12 -1.36 -7.66
C ALA A 22 -5.09 -1.97 -6.62
N ARG A 23 -6.40 -2.00 -6.93
CA ARG A 23 -7.41 -2.65 -6.07
C ARG A 23 -7.18 -4.15 -5.94
N GLU A 24 -6.89 -4.84 -7.05
CA GLU A 24 -6.64 -6.29 -7.04
C GLU A 24 -5.35 -6.61 -6.27
N HIS A 25 -4.30 -5.84 -6.46
CA HIS A 25 -3.06 -6.00 -5.68
C HIS A 25 -3.28 -5.75 -4.18
N ALA A 26 -4.05 -4.71 -3.82
CA ALA A 26 -4.40 -4.43 -2.43
C ALA A 26 -5.27 -5.54 -1.82
N LEU A 27 -6.22 -6.06 -2.59
CA LEU A 27 -7.09 -7.17 -2.18
C LEU A 27 -6.25 -8.41 -1.88
N PHE A 28 -5.40 -8.82 -2.82
CA PHE A 28 -4.56 -10.00 -2.68
C PHE A 28 -3.62 -9.91 -1.48
N LEU A 29 -2.93 -8.77 -1.33
CA LEU A 29 -2.04 -8.51 -0.20
C LEU A 29 -2.78 -8.56 1.13
N THR A 30 -3.97 -7.95 1.20
CA THR A 30 -4.80 -7.92 2.41
C THR A 30 -5.33 -9.30 2.76
N ASP A 31 -5.72 -10.11 1.79
CA ASP A 31 -6.17 -11.48 2.01
C ASP A 31 -5.09 -12.32 2.70
N LYS A 32 -3.85 -12.27 2.20
CA LYS A 32 -2.73 -13.02 2.79
C LYS A 32 -2.38 -12.49 4.19
N MET A 33 -2.42 -11.16 4.39
CA MET A 33 -2.26 -10.57 5.71
C MET A 33 -3.37 -11.00 6.66
N THR A 34 -4.62 -11.07 6.19
CA THR A 34 -5.75 -11.53 7.01
C THR A 34 -5.54 -12.96 7.47
N TYR A 35 -5.11 -13.83 6.58
CA TYR A 35 -4.84 -15.23 6.89
C TYR A 35 -3.66 -15.41 7.85
N GLU A 36 -2.50 -14.84 7.53
CA GLU A 36 -1.28 -15.06 8.32
C GLU A 36 -1.26 -14.32 9.66
N LEU A 37 -1.86 -13.11 9.72
CA LEU A 37 -1.89 -12.31 10.94
C LEU A 37 -3.15 -12.55 11.79
N GLY A 38 -4.11 -13.33 11.29
CA GLY A 38 -5.38 -13.56 11.99
C GLY A 38 -6.18 -12.27 12.18
N LEU A 39 -6.35 -11.46 11.11
CA LEU A 39 -7.05 -10.19 11.21
C LEU A 39 -8.54 -10.38 11.40
N SER A 40 -9.15 -9.59 12.28
CA SER A 40 -10.62 -9.46 12.34
C SER A 40 -11.15 -8.78 11.07
N SER A 41 -12.46 -8.90 10.81
CA SER A 41 -13.09 -8.24 9.64
C SER A 41 -12.91 -6.73 9.65
N ILE A 42 -12.92 -6.09 10.82
CA ILE A 42 -12.69 -4.64 10.95
C ILE A 42 -11.24 -4.30 10.62
N GLN A 43 -10.29 -5.10 11.13
CA GLN A 43 -8.87 -4.92 10.79
C GLN A 43 -8.62 -5.15 9.30
N ALA A 44 -9.20 -6.17 8.69
CA ALA A 44 -9.06 -6.47 7.27
C ALA A 44 -9.58 -5.33 6.39
N ASN A 45 -10.71 -4.69 6.75
CA ASN A 45 -11.22 -3.51 6.05
C ASN A 45 -10.22 -2.36 6.09
N ASN A 46 -9.70 -2.04 7.27
CA ASN A 46 -8.73 -0.95 7.46
C ASN A 46 -7.40 -1.25 6.76
N VAL A 47 -6.91 -2.48 6.86
CA VAL A 47 -5.67 -2.92 6.19
C VAL A 47 -5.81 -2.86 4.67
N TYR A 48 -6.99 -3.19 4.13
CA TYR A 48 -7.26 -3.05 2.70
C TYR A 48 -7.14 -1.58 2.24
N GLU A 49 -7.77 -0.67 2.95
CA GLU A 49 -7.70 0.77 2.62
C GLU A 49 -6.28 1.32 2.73
N ILE A 50 -5.52 0.92 3.76
CA ILE A 50 -4.12 1.30 3.93
C ILE A 50 -3.26 0.78 2.76
N ASN A 51 -3.44 -0.48 2.37
CA ASN A 51 -2.73 -1.09 1.26
C ASN A 51 -3.08 -0.42 -0.07
N LEU A 52 -4.37 -0.19 -0.34
CA LEU A 52 -4.85 0.46 -1.54
C LEU A 52 -4.30 1.89 -1.66
N TYR A 53 -4.38 2.68 -0.59
CA TYR A 53 -3.85 4.04 -0.57
C TYR A 53 -2.34 4.05 -0.83
N TYR A 54 -1.60 3.14 -0.21
CA TYR A 54 -0.15 3.00 -0.44
C TYR A 54 0.18 2.71 -1.91
N ILE A 55 -0.49 1.73 -2.52
CA ILE A 55 -0.25 1.33 -3.91
C ILE A 55 -0.60 2.48 -4.87
N ILE A 56 -1.73 3.14 -4.69
CA ILE A 56 -2.15 4.30 -5.50
C ILE A 56 -1.13 5.43 -5.38
N SER A 57 -0.74 5.78 -4.16
CA SER A 57 0.20 6.88 -3.90
C SER A 57 1.53 6.67 -4.60
N VAL A 58 2.02 5.44 -4.59
CA VAL A 58 3.32 5.11 -5.19
C VAL A 58 3.20 4.89 -6.71
N ALA A 59 2.33 3.98 -7.14
CA ALA A 59 2.32 3.48 -8.51
C ALA A 59 1.53 4.35 -9.48
N ILE A 60 0.56 5.11 -9.00
CA ILE A 60 -0.31 5.95 -9.82
C ILE A 60 0.01 7.43 -9.65
N GLN A 61 0.18 7.90 -8.41
CA GLN A 61 0.45 9.29 -8.10
C GLN A 61 1.94 9.65 -8.11
N GLY A 62 2.84 8.66 -8.26
CA GLY A 62 4.28 8.87 -8.36
C GLY A 62 4.94 9.39 -7.09
N GLN A 63 4.31 9.19 -5.93
CA GLN A 63 4.89 9.62 -4.66
C GLN A 63 6.12 8.77 -4.29
N ARG A 64 7.04 9.36 -3.51
CA ARG A 64 8.27 8.69 -3.08
C ARG A 64 7.96 7.41 -2.28
N LEU A 65 8.46 6.27 -2.74
CA LEU A 65 8.23 4.95 -2.14
C LEU A 65 8.55 4.92 -0.63
N SER A 66 9.70 5.48 -0.22
CA SER A 66 10.12 5.49 1.19
C SER A 66 9.16 6.28 2.09
N LEU A 67 8.65 7.40 1.61
CA LEU A 67 7.68 8.21 2.34
C LEU A 67 6.33 7.48 2.48
N CYS A 68 5.85 6.89 1.39
CA CYS A 68 4.61 6.11 1.41
C CYS A 68 4.75 4.86 2.30
N GLN A 69 5.92 4.22 2.29
CA GLN A 69 6.24 3.10 3.17
C GLN A 69 6.19 3.48 4.66
N SER A 70 6.79 4.61 5.03
CA SER A 70 6.76 5.10 6.42
C SER A 70 5.34 5.45 6.89
N ARG A 71 4.54 6.04 6.00
CA ARG A 71 3.12 6.33 6.30
C ARG A 71 2.31 5.06 6.49
N ARG A 72 2.48 4.09 5.57
CA ARG A 72 1.82 2.79 5.67
C ARG A 72 2.20 2.06 6.96
N ASP A 73 3.47 2.08 7.35
CA ASP A 73 3.95 1.46 8.58
C ASP A 73 3.30 2.08 9.83
N ALA A 74 3.19 3.41 9.88
CA ALA A 74 2.50 4.12 10.95
C ALA A 74 1.00 3.77 11.02
N ASP A 75 0.33 3.70 9.87
CA ASP A 75 -1.09 3.33 9.80
C ASP A 75 -1.30 1.86 10.23
N MET A 76 -0.41 0.93 9.82
CA MET A 76 -0.44 -0.48 10.26
C MET A 76 -0.23 -0.62 11.76
N ARG A 77 0.71 0.13 12.35
CA ARG A 77 0.95 0.13 13.80
C ARG A 77 -0.30 0.48 14.61
N PHE A 78 -1.21 1.23 14.02
CA PHE A 78 -2.46 1.65 14.64
C PHE A 78 -3.57 0.61 14.59
N VAL A 79 -3.63 -0.14 13.50
CA VAL A 79 -4.69 -1.12 13.23
C VAL A 79 -4.36 -2.49 13.82
N LEU A 80 -3.07 -2.86 13.79
CA LEU A 80 -2.60 -4.17 14.23
C LEU A 80 -2.35 -4.19 15.75
N SER A 81 -2.61 -5.33 16.39
CA SER A 81 -2.13 -5.59 17.75
C SER A 81 -0.60 -5.65 17.79
N ASP A 82 0.00 -5.57 18.96
CA ASP A 82 1.46 -5.65 19.11
C ASP A 82 2.03 -6.95 18.50
N TYR A 83 1.34 -8.07 18.73
CA TYR A 83 1.73 -9.37 18.17
C TYR A 83 1.64 -9.39 16.64
N GLN A 84 0.51 -8.95 16.08
CA GLN A 84 0.30 -8.87 14.63
C GLN A 84 1.31 -7.92 13.96
N TYR A 85 1.57 -6.78 14.58
CA TYR A 85 2.53 -5.81 14.07
C TYR A 85 3.96 -6.37 14.09
N HIS A 86 4.32 -7.15 15.10
CA HIS A 86 5.63 -7.81 15.16
C HIS A 86 5.81 -8.81 14.01
N ILE A 87 4.80 -9.65 13.73
CA ILE A 87 4.83 -10.57 12.57
C ILE A 87 4.90 -9.79 11.26
N TYR A 88 4.04 -8.77 11.08
CA TYR A 88 4.06 -7.88 9.93
C TYR A 88 5.45 -7.30 9.66
N LYS A 89 6.14 -6.81 10.67
CA LYS A 89 7.51 -6.24 10.54
C LYS A 89 8.55 -7.28 10.14
N LYS A 90 8.42 -8.52 10.59
CA LYS A 90 9.34 -9.61 10.25
C LYS A 90 9.08 -10.20 8.87
N THR A 91 7.86 -10.08 8.35
CA THR A 91 7.47 -10.64 7.07
C THR A 91 7.73 -9.63 5.96
N ASN A 92 8.84 -9.80 5.24
CA ASN A 92 9.31 -8.80 4.27
C ASN A 92 8.29 -8.51 3.16
N TYR A 93 7.58 -9.52 2.64
CA TYR A 93 6.56 -9.33 1.61
C TYR A 93 5.28 -8.64 2.14
N PHE A 94 5.09 -8.51 3.46
CA PHE A 94 4.09 -7.65 4.06
C PHE A 94 4.64 -6.27 4.36
N TYR A 95 5.84 -6.21 4.97
CA TYR A 95 6.43 -4.94 5.40
C TYR A 95 6.86 -4.06 4.22
N ARG A 96 7.50 -4.66 3.21
CA ARG A 96 7.93 -3.99 1.97
C ARG A 96 7.33 -4.69 0.76
N PRO A 97 6.01 -4.52 0.51
CA PRO A 97 5.33 -5.34 -0.49
C PRO A 97 5.70 -5.00 -1.92
N MET A 98 6.19 -3.78 -2.18
CA MET A 98 6.48 -3.28 -3.53
C MET A 98 7.94 -2.94 -3.71
N ASN A 99 8.43 -3.17 -4.93
CA ASN A 99 9.69 -2.67 -5.43
C ASN A 99 9.50 -2.10 -6.84
N SER A 100 10.40 -1.19 -7.25
CA SER A 100 10.44 -0.62 -8.60
C SER A 100 11.79 -0.91 -9.22
N SER A 101 11.78 -1.46 -10.43
CA SER A 101 12.97 -1.62 -11.26
C SER A 101 12.62 -1.22 -12.69
N ARG A 102 13.41 -0.33 -13.28
CA ARG A 102 13.22 0.16 -14.67
C ARG A 102 11.78 0.60 -14.98
N ASN A 103 11.16 1.34 -14.05
CA ASN A 103 9.77 1.80 -14.12
C ASN A 103 8.71 0.69 -14.15
N VAL A 104 9.07 -0.55 -13.76
CA VAL A 104 8.12 -1.66 -13.59
C VAL A 104 7.94 -1.95 -12.12
N TRP A 105 6.67 -2.01 -11.68
CA TRP A 105 6.32 -2.37 -10.31
C TRP A 105 6.28 -3.88 -10.16
N SER A 106 6.90 -4.38 -9.09
CA SER A 106 6.84 -5.78 -8.68
C SER A 106 6.34 -5.88 -7.24
N PHE A 107 5.58 -6.93 -6.97
CA PHE A 107 5.04 -7.21 -5.64
C PHE A 107 5.67 -8.49 -5.11
N HIS A 108 6.36 -8.38 -3.97
CA HIS A 108 7.08 -9.51 -3.37
C HIS A 108 6.14 -10.65 -2.96
N ILE A 109 4.90 -10.35 -2.61
CA ILE A 109 3.89 -11.34 -2.20
C ILE A 109 3.69 -12.45 -3.25
N TYR A 110 3.83 -12.15 -4.55
CA TYR A 110 3.63 -13.11 -5.63
C TYR A 110 4.76 -14.14 -5.79
N GLN A 111 5.89 -13.94 -5.11
CA GLN A 111 6.96 -14.93 -5.04
C GLN A 111 6.63 -16.04 -4.04
N TYR A 112 5.78 -15.74 -3.05
CA TYR A 112 5.37 -16.68 -2.00
C TYR A 112 4.02 -17.32 -2.29
N TYR A 113 3.10 -16.53 -2.87
CA TYR A 113 1.76 -16.96 -3.24
C TYR A 113 1.61 -16.91 -4.76
N THR A 114 1.97 -18.02 -5.42
CA THR A 114 1.99 -18.13 -6.89
C THR A 114 0.61 -18.26 -7.50
N ASP A 115 -0.34 -18.91 -6.79
CA ASP A 115 -1.74 -18.95 -7.21
C ASP A 115 -2.45 -17.65 -6.82
N ARG A 116 -2.63 -16.78 -7.80
CA ARG A 116 -3.25 -15.47 -7.64
C ARG A 116 -4.78 -15.51 -7.48
N ASN A 117 -5.40 -16.65 -7.83
CA ASN A 117 -6.86 -16.81 -7.74
C ASN A 117 -7.29 -17.37 -6.39
N HIS A 118 -6.36 -17.97 -5.63
CA HIS A 118 -6.68 -18.52 -4.33
C HIS A 118 -6.81 -17.44 -3.26
N MET A 119 -8.00 -17.31 -2.69
CA MET A 119 -8.31 -16.39 -1.59
C MET A 119 -8.65 -17.18 -0.33
N TYR A 120 -8.12 -16.74 0.81
CA TYR A 120 -8.33 -17.38 2.12
C TYR A 120 -9.49 -16.76 2.91
N SER A 121 -9.83 -15.51 2.59
CA SER A 121 -10.76 -14.71 3.37
C SER A 121 -11.87 -14.11 2.50
N ASN A 122 -12.95 -13.66 3.14
CA ASN A 122 -13.95 -12.87 2.45
C ASN A 122 -13.38 -11.52 2.02
N ARG A 123 -13.85 -11.03 0.87
CA ARG A 123 -13.44 -9.72 0.36
C ARG A 123 -13.80 -8.62 1.36
N PRO A 124 -12.87 -7.72 1.69
CA PRO A 124 -13.13 -6.58 2.57
C PRO A 124 -14.28 -5.73 2.07
N LYS A 125 -15.09 -5.19 2.99
CA LYS A 125 -16.26 -4.36 2.64
C LYS A 125 -15.90 -3.18 1.73
N PRO A 126 -14.83 -2.39 1.95
CA PRO A 126 -14.47 -1.30 1.04
C PRO A 126 -14.18 -1.74 -0.39
N TYR A 127 -13.70 -2.98 -0.58
CA TYR A 127 -13.54 -3.56 -1.92
C TYR A 127 -14.89 -3.87 -2.57
N GLN A 128 -15.83 -4.47 -1.81
CA GLN A 128 -17.16 -4.87 -2.30
C GLN A 128 -18.05 -3.67 -2.62
N ASP A 129 -18.01 -2.64 -1.77
CA ASP A 129 -18.88 -1.46 -1.87
C ASP A 129 -18.40 -0.44 -2.92
N TYR A 130 -17.23 -0.66 -3.51
CA TYR A 130 -16.67 0.28 -4.48
C TYR A 130 -17.52 0.38 -5.75
N LYS A 131 -18.03 1.58 -5.99
CA LYS A 131 -18.85 1.93 -7.18
C LYS A 131 -18.25 3.12 -7.95
N GLY A 132 -17.00 3.46 -7.69
CA GLY A 132 -16.37 4.64 -8.25
C GLY A 132 -15.92 4.48 -9.70
N PRO A 133 -15.52 5.57 -10.36
CA PRO A 133 -15.00 5.56 -11.72
C PRO A 133 -13.65 4.84 -11.80
N SER A 134 -13.37 4.31 -12.97
CA SER A 134 -12.12 3.58 -13.25
C SER A 134 -10.86 4.47 -13.32
N ASP A 135 -10.98 5.79 -13.25
CA ASP A 135 -9.83 6.71 -13.21
C ASP A 135 -9.59 7.29 -11.80
N PRO A 136 -8.58 6.80 -11.08
CA PRO A 136 -8.30 7.22 -9.71
C PRO A 136 -7.78 8.66 -9.58
N ARG A 137 -7.24 9.23 -10.66
CA ARG A 137 -6.70 10.58 -10.66
C ARG A 137 -7.79 11.64 -10.52
N LYS A 138 -9.05 11.28 -10.83
CA LYS A 138 -10.19 12.17 -10.81
C LYS A 138 -11.09 12.05 -9.58
N SER A 139 -11.00 10.98 -8.79
CA SER A 139 -12.03 10.69 -7.79
C SER A 139 -11.59 10.00 -6.50
N TYR A 140 -10.34 9.52 -6.40
CA TYR A 140 -9.89 8.93 -5.15
C TYR A 140 -9.42 10.02 -4.18
N SER A 141 -10.27 10.34 -3.22
CA SER A 141 -9.87 11.05 -2.01
C SER A 141 -9.60 10.00 -0.94
N PRO A 142 -8.37 9.90 -0.43
CA PRO A 142 -8.09 8.98 0.67
C PRO A 142 -9.02 9.31 1.84
N PRO A 143 -9.56 8.30 2.55
CA PRO A 143 -10.31 8.55 3.76
C PRO A 143 -9.48 9.41 4.71
N ALA A 144 -10.14 10.37 5.38
CA ALA A 144 -9.48 11.18 6.40
C ALA A 144 -8.83 10.21 7.39
N ARG A 145 -7.51 10.29 7.56
CA ARG A 145 -6.76 9.36 8.41
C ARG A 145 -7.26 9.45 9.84
N PRO A 146 -8.08 8.52 10.33
CA PRO A 146 -8.60 8.57 11.70
C PRO A 146 -7.48 8.39 12.74
N TYR A 147 -6.29 8.00 12.27
CA TYR A 147 -5.18 7.58 13.12
C TYR A 147 -4.14 8.67 13.37
N ALA A 148 -3.89 9.59 12.40
CA ALA A 148 -2.82 10.59 12.49
C ALA A 148 -2.98 11.53 13.71
N GLY A 149 -4.21 11.83 14.13
CA GLY A 149 -4.47 12.70 15.29
C GLY A 149 -4.26 12.04 16.66
N LYS A 150 -4.33 10.71 16.73
CA LYS A 150 -4.19 9.98 18.01
C LYS A 150 -2.71 9.70 18.36
N GLU A 151 -1.85 9.49 17.37
CA GLU A 151 -0.42 9.28 17.61
C GLU A 151 0.31 10.54 18.04
N MET A 152 0.01 11.68 17.43
CA MET A 152 0.59 12.97 17.88
C MET A 152 0.23 13.27 19.34
N ARG A 153 -0.98 12.95 19.80
CA ARG A 153 -1.37 13.12 21.21
C ARG A 153 -0.68 12.13 22.14
N LYS A 154 -0.38 10.90 21.69
CA LYS A 154 0.38 9.93 22.50
C LYS A 154 1.84 10.33 22.64
N GLN A 155 2.49 10.75 21.55
CA GLN A 155 3.88 11.20 21.58
C GLN A 155 4.07 12.47 22.41
N GLN A 156 3.12 13.41 22.38
CA GLN A 156 3.13 14.59 23.28
C GLN A 156 2.94 14.24 24.75
N ARG A 157 2.24 13.15 25.10
CA ARG A 157 2.09 12.68 26.48
C ARG A 157 3.30 11.94 27.01
N ILE A 158 4.11 11.32 26.12
CA ILE A 158 5.30 10.55 26.49
C ILE A 158 6.54 11.46 26.66
N ASN A 159 6.57 12.65 26.03
CA ASN A 159 7.66 13.62 26.13
C ASN A 159 7.17 15.01 26.60
N PRO A 160 6.75 15.19 27.86
CA PRO A 160 6.36 16.50 28.37
C PRO A 160 7.54 17.47 28.63
N HIS A 161 8.79 17.02 28.50
CA HIS A 161 9.96 17.80 28.89
C HIS A 161 10.89 18.28 27.77
N SER A 162 10.51 18.17 26.48
CA SER A 162 11.37 18.64 25.39
C SER A 162 11.27 20.15 25.08
N ASN A 163 10.51 20.91 25.86
CA ASN A 163 10.28 22.33 25.59
C ASN A 163 10.72 23.29 26.74
N GLN A 164 11.72 22.89 27.55
CA GLN A 164 12.37 23.83 28.48
C GLN A 164 13.87 23.90 28.19
N GLY A 165 14.28 24.97 27.52
CA GLY A 165 15.67 25.33 27.45
C GLY A 165 16.10 26.11 26.21
N ARG A 166 15.67 27.35 26.09
CA ARG A 166 16.50 28.45 25.53
C ARG A 166 15.97 29.79 26.04
N LYS A 167 16.57 30.24 27.11
CA LYS A 167 16.73 31.67 27.38
C LYS A 167 18.13 32.06 26.98
#